data_f10b3673f26d21fee3da17f8747d8959
#
_entry.id   f10b3673f26d21fee3da17f8747d8959
#
_cell.length_a   1.000
_cell.length_b   1.000
_cell.length_c   1.000
_cell.angle_alpha   90.00
_cell.angle_beta   90.00
_cell.angle_gamma   90.00
#
_symmetry.space_group_name_H-M   'P 1'
#
loop_
_entity.id
_entity.type
_entity.pdbx_description
1 polymer ?
#
loop_
_entity_poly.entity_id
_entity_poly.type
_entity_poly.pdbx_seq_one_letter_code
_entity_poly.pdbx_strand_id
1 'polypeptide(L)'
;MSYKLKFLPSALKEWNKIGSTIRDQLKKKLKERLNDPDVPADRLTGFKNHYKIKLRSAGYRLVYEVDQGNVSVIVITVGKRERSEVYIKAKKISQ
;
A
#
# COMPACT_ATOMS: atom_id res chain seq x y z
N MET A 1 17.36 0.45 -9.81
CA MET A 1 17.06 -0.87 -9.21
C MET A 1 15.67 -0.84 -8.60
N SER A 2 14.91 -1.90 -8.76
CA SER A 2 13.58 -1.95 -8.18
C SER A 2 13.63 -2.56 -6.77
N TYR A 3 12.70 -2.09 -5.92
CA TYR A 3 12.53 -2.61 -4.58
C TYR A 3 11.80 -3.95 -4.62
N LYS A 4 12.00 -4.77 -3.60
CA LYS A 4 11.28 -6.04 -3.46
C LYS A 4 9.88 -5.76 -2.92
N LEU A 5 8.90 -6.52 -3.39
CA LEU A 5 7.52 -6.39 -2.92
C LEU A 5 7.22 -7.45 -1.88
N LYS A 6 6.74 -7.01 -0.73
CA LYS A 6 6.33 -7.88 0.36
C LYS A 6 4.94 -7.48 0.86
N PHE A 7 4.25 -8.40 1.50
CA PHE A 7 2.93 -8.16 2.09
C PHE A 7 2.97 -8.62 3.55
N LEU A 8 2.35 -7.83 4.43
CA LEU A 8 2.02 -8.36 5.76
C LEU A 8 0.96 -9.45 5.60
N PRO A 9 0.92 -10.45 6.49
CA PRO A 9 -0.06 -11.53 6.37
C PRO A 9 -1.51 -11.06 6.27
N SER A 10 -1.89 -10.06 7.07
CA SER A 10 -3.22 -9.49 7.02
C SER A 10 -3.50 -8.77 5.71
N ALA A 11 -2.50 -8.07 5.18
CA ALA A 11 -2.62 -7.38 3.90
C ALA A 11 -2.76 -8.36 2.75
N LEU A 12 -2.05 -9.48 2.82
CA LEU A 12 -2.14 -10.51 1.79
C LEU A 12 -3.54 -11.13 1.75
N LYS A 13 -4.14 -11.35 2.90
CA LYS A 13 -5.52 -11.84 2.97
C LYS A 13 -6.48 -10.86 2.32
N GLU A 14 -6.34 -9.57 2.63
CA GLU A 14 -7.18 -8.53 2.02
C GLU A 14 -6.95 -8.47 0.51
N TRP A 15 -5.70 -8.55 0.08
CA TRP A 15 -5.33 -8.56 -1.32
C TRP A 15 -6.00 -9.69 -2.09
N ASN A 16 -6.02 -10.90 -1.50
CA ASN A 16 -6.60 -12.07 -2.14
C ASN A 16 -8.13 -12.01 -2.22
N LYS A 17 -8.76 -11.17 -1.40
CA LYS A 17 -10.22 -11.00 -1.41
C LYS A 17 -10.69 -9.98 -2.43
N ILE A 18 -9.80 -9.16 -2.97
CA ILE A 18 -10.16 -8.15 -3.95
C ILE A 18 -10.42 -8.82 -5.30
N GLY A 19 -11.41 -8.29 -6.04
CA GLY A 19 -11.67 -8.78 -7.39
C GLY A 19 -10.46 -8.61 -8.29
N SER A 20 -10.28 -9.51 -9.26
CA SER A 20 -9.09 -9.54 -10.13
C SER A 20 -8.85 -8.22 -10.86
N THR A 21 -9.92 -7.55 -11.31
CA THR A 21 -9.80 -6.28 -12.03
C THR A 21 -9.14 -5.21 -11.16
N ILE A 22 -9.63 -5.07 -9.93
CA ILE A 22 -9.09 -4.10 -8.97
C ILE A 22 -7.65 -4.46 -8.61
N ARG A 23 -7.41 -5.73 -8.35
CA ARG A 23 -6.09 -6.23 -7.99
C ARG A 23 -5.06 -5.95 -9.09
N ASP A 24 -5.43 -6.19 -10.34
CA ASP A 24 -4.55 -5.93 -11.48
C ASP A 24 -4.20 -4.47 -11.61
N GLN A 25 -5.16 -3.58 -11.39
CA GLN A 25 -4.92 -2.13 -11.43
C GLN A 25 -3.99 -1.69 -10.30
N LEU A 26 -4.18 -2.20 -9.09
CA LEU A 26 -3.30 -1.92 -7.96
C LEU A 26 -1.91 -2.50 -8.19
N LYS A 27 -1.84 -3.69 -8.76
CA LYS A 27 -0.56 -4.35 -9.07
C LYS A 27 0.26 -3.50 -10.05
N LYS A 28 -0.38 -2.94 -11.06
CA LYS A 28 0.29 -2.06 -12.02
C LYS A 28 0.88 -0.84 -11.33
N LYS A 29 0.11 -0.21 -10.43
CA LYS A 29 0.59 0.94 -9.67
C LYS A 29 1.73 0.55 -8.72
N LEU A 30 1.64 -0.62 -8.09
CA LEU A 30 2.71 -1.12 -7.22
C LEU A 30 4.01 -1.31 -8.00
N LYS A 31 3.94 -1.84 -9.20
CA LYS A 31 5.15 -2.01 -10.04
C LYS A 31 5.86 -0.68 -10.28
N GLU A 32 5.11 0.37 -10.52
CA GLU A 32 5.68 1.71 -10.69
C GLU A 32 6.37 2.17 -9.40
N ARG A 33 5.74 1.91 -8.26
CA ARG A 33 6.28 2.30 -6.95
C ARG A 33 7.52 1.49 -6.56
N LEU A 34 7.70 0.28 -7.10
CA LEU A 34 8.91 -0.50 -6.84
C LEU A 34 10.15 0.15 -7.45
N ASN A 35 9.99 0.98 -8.46
CA ASN A 35 11.10 1.72 -9.07
C ASN A 35 11.39 3.01 -8.31
N ASP A 36 10.35 3.64 -7.76
CA ASP A 36 10.49 4.88 -7.01
C ASP A 36 9.39 4.96 -5.95
N PRO A 37 9.60 4.32 -4.78
CA PRO A 37 8.56 4.25 -3.77
C PRO A 37 8.38 5.54 -2.96
N ASP A 38 9.36 6.43 -2.97
CA ASP A 38 9.31 7.68 -2.20
C ASP A 38 8.58 8.76 -3.01
N VAL A 39 7.25 8.72 -2.99
CA VAL A 39 6.41 9.68 -3.70
C VAL A 39 5.89 10.71 -2.69
N PRO A 40 6.49 11.91 -2.62
CA PRO A 40 6.15 12.89 -1.58
C PRO A 40 4.65 13.24 -1.53
N ALA A 41 4.00 13.34 -2.68
CA ALA A 41 2.58 13.68 -2.75
C ALA A 41 1.68 12.65 -2.07
N ASP A 42 2.14 11.40 -1.95
CA ASP A 42 1.37 10.31 -1.38
C ASP A 42 1.86 9.88 0.00
N ARG A 43 2.78 10.62 0.58
CA ARG A 43 3.28 10.33 1.92
C ARG A 43 2.19 10.54 2.97
N LEU A 44 2.06 9.58 3.88
CA LEU A 44 1.09 9.69 4.97
C LEU A 44 1.66 10.53 6.12
N THR A 45 0.90 11.53 6.53
CA THR A 45 1.26 12.36 7.67
C THR A 45 1.13 11.56 8.96
N GLY A 46 2.14 11.65 9.83
CA GLY A 46 2.14 10.93 11.09
C GLY A 46 2.64 9.50 11.00
N PHE A 47 3.03 9.06 9.83
CA PHE A 47 3.61 7.73 9.61
C PHE A 47 5.00 7.87 9.02
N LYS A 48 5.96 7.14 9.57
CA LYS A 48 7.32 7.14 9.05
C LYS A 48 7.43 6.21 7.86
N ASN A 49 7.88 6.73 6.72
CA ASN A 49 8.11 5.95 5.49
C ASN A 49 6.87 5.22 4.96
N HIS A 50 5.69 5.74 5.27
CA HIS A 50 4.44 5.17 4.77
C HIS A 50 3.86 6.03 3.67
N TYR A 51 3.35 5.37 2.63
CA TYR A 51 2.79 6.01 1.45
C TYR A 51 1.48 5.34 1.07
N LYS A 52 0.68 6.04 0.31
CA LYS A 52 -0.62 5.53 -0.15
C LYS A 52 -0.67 5.42 -1.67
N ILE A 53 -1.45 4.48 -2.15
CA ILE A 53 -1.85 4.39 -3.55
C ILE A 53 -3.36 4.49 -3.56
N LYS A 54 -3.89 5.42 -4.35
CA LYS A 54 -5.33 5.62 -4.49
C LYS A 54 -5.80 5.07 -5.83
N LEU A 55 -6.85 4.27 -5.79
CA LEU A 55 -7.55 3.83 -6.99
C LEU A 55 -8.92 4.49 -6.96
N ARG A 56 -8.99 5.72 -7.46
CA ARG A 56 -10.19 6.56 -7.34
C ARG A 56 -11.42 5.97 -7.99
N SER A 57 -11.26 5.38 -9.17
CA SER A 57 -12.39 4.82 -9.91
C SER A 57 -13.10 3.69 -9.16
N ALA A 58 -12.36 2.95 -8.37
CA ALA A 58 -12.90 1.81 -7.60
C ALA A 58 -13.09 2.10 -6.12
N GLY A 59 -12.64 3.29 -5.67
CA GLY A 59 -12.74 3.65 -4.25
C GLY A 59 -11.84 2.82 -3.35
N TYR A 60 -10.75 2.27 -3.86
CA TYR A 60 -9.79 1.50 -3.08
C TYR A 60 -8.56 2.31 -2.74
N ARG A 61 -7.93 1.98 -1.62
CA ARG A 61 -6.66 2.55 -1.19
C ARG A 61 -5.76 1.45 -0.67
N LEU A 62 -4.45 1.64 -0.87
CA LEU A 62 -3.43 0.73 -0.39
C LEU A 62 -2.38 1.56 0.33
N VAL A 63 -1.92 1.08 1.48
CA VAL A 63 -0.83 1.70 2.23
C VAL A 63 0.36 0.77 2.22
N TYR A 64 1.54 1.32 1.93
CA TYR A 64 2.78 0.55 1.98
C TYR A 64 3.84 1.31 2.77
N GLU A 65 4.77 0.55 3.31
CA GLU A 65 5.94 1.07 4.01
C GLU A 65 7.18 0.81 3.17
N VAL A 66 8.09 1.78 3.15
CA VAL A 66 9.38 1.63 2.46
C VAL A 66 10.44 1.25 3.48
N ASP A 67 11.06 0.11 3.29
CA ASP A 67 12.18 -0.34 4.11
C ASP A 67 13.48 -0.14 3.31
N GLN A 68 14.16 0.96 3.59
CA GLN A 68 15.36 1.32 2.85
C GLN A 68 16.50 0.34 3.13
N GLY A 69 16.59 -0.17 4.34
CA GLY A 69 17.66 -1.10 4.71
C GLY A 69 17.60 -2.41 3.93
N ASN A 70 16.38 -2.92 3.69
CA ASN A 70 16.17 -4.15 2.96
C ASN A 70 15.75 -3.93 1.50
N VAL A 71 15.70 -2.69 1.06
CA VAL A 71 15.28 -2.30 -0.30
C VAL A 71 13.95 -2.97 -0.62
N SER A 72 12.97 -2.80 0.27
CA SER A 72 11.67 -3.46 0.17
C SER A 72 10.51 -2.49 0.31
N VAL A 73 9.43 -2.80 -0.39
CA VAL A 73 8.13 -2.15 -0.24
C VAL A 73 7.19 -3.17 0.40
N ILE A 74 6.66 -2.84 1.57
CA ILE A 74 5.82 -3.75 2.35
C ILE A 74 4.39 -3.24 2.35
N VAL A 75 3.46 -3.99 1.78
CA VAL A 75 2.06 -3.63 1.79
C VAL A 75 1.51 -3.87 3.18
N ILE A 76 1.04 -2.80 3.81
CA ILE A 76 0.54 -2.81 5.19
C ILE A 76 -0.94 -3.13 5.23
N THR A 77 -1.72 -2.50 4.35
CA THR A 77 -3.16 -2.74 4.28
C THR A 77 -3.70 -2.29 2.92
N VAL A 78 -4.80 -2.88 2.51
CA VAL A 78 -5.52 -2.51 1.30
C VAL A 78 -7.00 -2.70 1.55
N GLY A 79 -7.83 -1.78 1.04
CA GLY A 79 -9.26 -1.87 1.23
C GLY A 79 -10.00 -0.70 0.62
N LYS A 80 -11.32 -0.75 0.74
CA LYS A 80 -12.17 0.32 0.26
C LYS A 80 -11.96 1.59 1.07
N ARG A 81 -12.07 2.72 0.40
CA ARG A 81 -12.00 4.01 1.03
C ARG A 81 -13.33 4.32 1.72
N GLU A 82 -13.45 3.91 2.96
CA GLU A 82 -14.61 4.27 3.78
C GLU A 82 -14.11 4.80 5.11
N ARG A 83 -14.44 6.06 5.42
CA ARG A 83 -14.17 6.70 6.71
C ARG A 83 -12.74 6.53 7.22
N SER A 84 -11.77 6.49 6.32
CA SER A 84 -10.35 6.34 6.67
C SER A 84 -10.00 5.03 7.38
N GLU A 85 -10.80 3.98 7.22
CA GLU A 85 -10.54 2.68 7.85
C GLU A 85 -9.16 2.11 7.50
N VAL A 86 -8.74 2.27 6.24
CA VAL A 86 -7.43 1.80 5.79
C VAL A 86 -6.31 2.44 6.61
N TYR A 87 -6.43 3.72 6.91
CA TYR A 87 -5.42 4.44 7.67
C TYR A 87 -5.43 4.04 9.15
N ILE A 88 -6.60 3.78 9.70
CA ILE A 88 -6.75 3.28 11.07
C ILE A 88 -6.09 1.92 11.20
N LYS A 89 -6.34 1.02 10.24
CA LYS A 89 -5.71 -0.30 10.21
C LYS A 89 -4.20 -0.20 10.09
N ALA A 90 -3.70 0.67 9.22
CA ALA A 90 -2.27 0.88 9.05
C ALA A 90 -1.62 1.35 10.35
N LYS A 91 -2.26 2.27 11.06
CA LYS A 91 -1.77 2.77 12.34
C LYS A 91 -1.70 1.66 13.39
N LYS A 92 -2.72 0.82 13.49
CA LYS A 92 -2.73 -0.30 14.43
C LYS A 92 -1.62 -1.30 14.12
N ILE A 93 -1.42 -1.63 12.85
CA ILE A 93 -0.42 -2.62 12.44
C ILE A 93 0.99 -2.07 12.63
N SER A 94 1.18 -0.77 12.41
CA SER A 94 2.50 -0.14 12.49
C SER A 94 2.93 0.24 13.90
N GLN A 95 2.03 0.15 14.85
CA GLN A 95 2.34 0.35 16.27
C GLN A 95 2.72 -1.01 16.93
#